data_11c018301ef933263ed578c1844c09e7
#
_entry.id   11c018301ef933263ed578c1844c09e7
#
_cell.length_a   1.000
_cell.length_b   1.000
_cell.length_c   1.000
_cell.angle_alpha   90.00
_cell.angle_beta   90.00
_cell.angle_gamma   90.00
#
_symmetry.space_group_name_H-M   'P 1'
#
loop_
_entity.id
_entity.type
_entity.pdbx_description
1 polymer ?
#
loop_
_entity_poly.entity_id
_entity_poly.type
_entity_poly.pdbx_seq_one_letter_code
_entity_poly.pdbx_strand_id
1 'polypeptide(L)'
;MKSRFYQLFVVISFVLVLSILPENAFASNQVDITGGVKNEYDYEEYVFISGKPVKFIGSGKDVKITTKDSKGKRITTFTYSLENEKGDSLDRKITYEADVKQYILIGQTVQNGTVTKVSEELEIDGVKYTLLDYQFSNGITIDNRPASDYYAGNIIATKTYEKELSRNRKERIVVNITSRNEGYTNFWGSTETQITTQKIQFANGKEGVVENRVSSNKSRTLNYQENSASLSSFPGGYVVNSQASMISQYKYDFGNGEQIITANADYTPVIERLPVPKFRDTANHFAQDEIEKLYSLGIYDEDLEYFNPSLYMQRYEFTISIGKAINLRVFEEPLKNDTTRLFKDVARTEKDYQYLVSAFNKGVIKGVSSTHFNPEGSLTREQAATIMIRALGLEGRVQDSQLLSKYSDRNQISDYAKAAVIEATRIGLMQGNTNGQFNPKGKLSRAEAAIIVSRFLDYLNRDLKNNYQDILFY
;
A
#
# COMPACT_ATOMS: atom_id res chain seq x y z
N MET A 1 45.81 -30.76 31.25
CA MET A 1 44.41 -30.28 31.21
C MET A 1 44.40 -28.90 30.60
N LYS A 2 44.06 -28.78 29.33
CA LYS A 2 43.90 -27.51 28.64
C LYS A 2 42.43 -27.39 28.25
N SER A 3 41.70 -26.54 28.94
CA SER A 3 40.32 -26.17 28.65
C SER A 3 40.32 -25.19 27.50
N ARG A 4 39.74 -25.57 26.36
CA ARG A 4 39.43 -24.69 25.20
C ARG A 4 38.09 -24.05 25.46
N PHE A 5 38.08 -22.77 25.73
CA PHE A 5 36.88 -21.92 25.65
C PHE A 5 36.58 -21.71 24.14
N TYR A 6 35.49 -22.27 23.66
CA TYR A 6 34.87 -21.87 22.41
C TYR A 6 34.01 -20.64 22.69
N GLN A 7 34.47 -19.50 22.21
CA GLN A 7 33.63 -18.33 22.07
C GLN A 7 32.65 -18.56 20.91
N LEU A 8 31.39 -18.74 21.25
CA LEU A 8 30.28 -18.79 20.31
C LEU A 8 30.00 -17.35 19.87
N PHE A 9 30.51 -16.96 18.69
CA PHE A 9 30.05 -15.75 18.02
C PHE A 9 28.65 -16.02 17.50
N VAL A 10 27.64 -15.53 18.21
CA VAL A 10 26.28 -15.38 17.67
C VAL A 10 26.35 -14.22 16.71
N VAL A 11 26.45 -14.52 15.42
CA VAL A 11 26.17 -13.58 14.35
C VAL A 11 24.67 -13.36 14.40
N ILE A 12 24.24 -12.30 15.05
CA ILE A 12 22.87 -11.79 14.92
C ILE A 12 22.81 -11.19 13.51
N SER A 13 22.34 -11.98 12.57
CA SER A 13 21.87 -11.46 11.28
C SER A 13 20.72 -10.51 11.61
N PHE A 14 21.00 -9.22 11.60
CA PHE A 14 19.98 -8.19 11.52
C PHE A 14 19.30 -8.35 10.16
N VAL A 15 18.34 -9.25 10.08
CA VAL A 15 17.29 -9.15 9.07
C VAL A 15 16.65 -7.81 9.35
N LEU A 16 16.80 -6.88 8.41
CA LEU A 16 16.05 -5.63 8.38
C LEU A 16 14.56 -6.01 8.26
N VAL A 17 13.98 -6.38 9.38
CA VAL A 17 12.55 -6.30 9.53
C VAL A 17 12.30 -4.81 9.57
N LEU A 18 11.99 -4.21 8.41
CA LEU A 18 11.16 -3.03 8.36
C LEU A 18 9.99 -3.36 9.29
N SER A 19 10.10 -2.96 10.55
CA SER A 19 9.07 -3.12 11.56
C SER A 19 7.99 -2.11 11.23
N ILE A 20 7.33 -2.50 10.36
CA ILE A 20 6.06 -2.21 9.83
C ILE A 20 5.17 -1.95 11.03
N LEU A 21 4.63 -0.76 11.10
CA LEU A 21 3.27 -0.63 11.64
C LEU A 21 2.52 -1.86 11.15
N PRO A 22 1.93 -2.69 12.02
CA PRO A 22 1.48 -4.00 11.63
C PRO A 22 0.69 -3.86 10.33
N GLU A 23 1.09 -4.61 9.29
CA GLU A 23 0.39 -4.59 7.99
C GLU A 23 -1.12 -4.79 8.15
N ASN A 24 -1.49 -5.44 9.26
CA ASN A 24 -2.87 -5.65 9.69
C ASN A 24 -3.59 -4.40 10.22
N ALA A 25 -2.89 -3.30 10.53
CA ALA A 25 -3.56 -2.07 10.98
C ALA A 25 -4.29 -1.36 9.83
N PHE A 26 -3.90 -1.67 8.59
CA PHE A 26 -4.49 -1.11 7.37
C PHE A 26 -4.69 -2.17 6.27
N ALA A 27 -4.78 -3.45 6.61
CA ALA A 27 -5.47 -4.37 5.75
C ALA A 27 -6.86 -3.76 5.56
N SER A 28 -7.09 -3.19 4.38
CA SER A 28 -8.32 -2.47 4.08
C SER A 28 -9.50 -3.27 4.60
N ASN A 29 -10.18 -2.75 5.62
CA ASN A 29 -11.42 -3.32 6.10
C ASN A 29 -12.53 -3.01 5.09
N GLN A 30 -12.24 -3.23 3.80
CA GLN A 30 -13.10 -2.95 2.66
C GLN A 30 -14.52 -3.52 2.81
N VAL A 31 -14.71 -4.42 3.76
CA VAL A 31 -16.00 -5.05 4.08
C VAL A 31 -16.54 -4.67 5.45
N ASP A 32 -15.80 -3.91 6.24
CA ASP A 32 -16.30 -3.34 7.47
C ASP A 32 -17.09 -2.06 7.16
N ILE A 33 -18.39 -2.10 7.44
CA ILE A 33 -19.32 -1.00 7.21
C ILE A 33 -19.78 -0.35 8.51
N THR A 34 -19.12 -0.66 9.62
CA THR A 34 -19.47 -0.11 10.94
C THR A 34 -19.22 1.38 11.02
N GLY A 35 -18.22 1.85 10.30
CA GLY A 35 -17.79 3.24 10.35
C GLY A 35 -16.94 3.58 11.57
N GLY A 36 -16.55 2.58 12.35
CA GLY A 36 -15.69 2.77 13.50
C GLY A 36 -14.27 3.19 13.12
N VAL A 37 -13.59 3.84 14.05
CA VAL A 37 -12.18 4.22 13.94
C VAL A 37 -11.37 3.55 15.03
N LYS A 38 -10.12 3.21 14.70
CA LYS A 38 -9.21 2.57 15.66
C LYS A 38 -7.77 3.06 15.53
N ASN A 39 -7.03 2.96 16.61
CA ASN A 39 -5.57 3.04 16.63
C ASN A 39 -4.98 1.79 17.29
N GLU A 40 -3.77 1.86 17.82
CA GLU A 40 -3.10 0.74 18.49
C GLU A 40 -3.78 0.33 19.80
N TYR A 41 -4.50 1.26 20.45
CA TYR A 41 -5.02 1.11 21.81
C TYR A 41 -6.53 1.06 21.85
N ASP A 42 -7.19 1.92 21.09
CA ASP A 42 -8.60 2.25 21.22
C ASP A 42 -9.37 2.01 19.92
N TYR A 43 -10.64 1.70 20.08
CA TYR A 43 -11.65 1.64 19.02
C TYR A 43 -12.88 2.42 19.46
N GLU A 44 -13.49 3.17 18.55
CA GLU A 44 -14.80 3.78 18.76
C GLU A 44 -15.68 3.73 17.52
N GLU A 45 -16.98 3.53 17.72
CA GLU A 45 -18.01 3.63 16.68
C GLU A 45 -19.28 4.25 17.21
N TYR A 46 -20.09 4.81 16.31
CA TYR A 46 -21.46 5.25 16.62
C TYR A 46 -22.48 4.34 15.96
N VAL A 47 -23.48 3.93 16.74
CA VAL A 47 -24.61 3.11 16.29
C VAL A 47 -25.90 3.91 16.40
N PHE A 48 -26.80 3.76 15.43
CA PHE A 48 -27.99 4.62 15.28
C PHE A 48 -29.32 3.86 15.34
N ILE A 49 -29.29 2.56 15.62
CA ILE A 49 -30.45 1.67 15.61
C ILE A 49 -31.52 2.07 16.64
N SER A 50 -31.17 2.80 17.68
CA SER A 50 -32.08 3.32 18.70
C SER A 50 -32.87 4.57 18.26
N GLY A 51 -32.52 5.16 17.09
CA GLY A 51 -33.06 6.44 16.61
C GLY A 51 -32.29 7.67 17.13
N LYS A 52 -31.10 7.43 17.74
CA LYS A 52 -30.16 8.44 18.18
C LYS A 52 -28.76 7.87 18.09
N PRO A 53 -27.69 8.72 18.02
CA PRO A 53 -26.32 8.23 18.08
C PRO A 53 -26.02 7.67 19.47
N VAL A 54 -25.47 6.45 19.49
CA VAL A 54 -24.91 5.82 20.70
C VAL A 54 -23.47 5.50 20.42
N LYS A 55 -22.55 6.05 21.22
CA LYS A 55 -21.13 5.79 21.12
C LYS A 55 -20.80 4.50 21.85
N PHE A 56 -20.06 3.63 21.19
CA PHE A 56 -19.42 2.45 21.78
C PHE A 56 -17.91 2.58 21.68
N ILE A 57 -17.22 2.11 22.70
CA ILE A 57 -15.78 2.12 22.79
C ILE A 57 -15.25 0.72 23.14
N GLY A 58 -14.01 0.47 22.77
CA GLY A 58 -13.31 -0.77 23.12
C GLY A 58 -11.80 -0.58 23.03
N SER A 59 -11.05 -1.45 23.67
CA SER A 59 -9.61 -1.53 23.52
C SER A 59 -9.23 -2.36 22.29
N GLY A 60 -7.96 -2.36 21.93
CA GLY A 60 -7.44 -3.22 20.85
C GLY A 60 -7.63 -4.73 21.09
N LYS A 61 -8.01 -5.15 22.31
CA LYS A 61 -8.35 -6.56 22.64
C LYS A 61 -9.80 -6.88 22.34
N ASP A 62 -10.67 -5.88 22.38
CA ASP A 62 -12.12 -6.01 22.22
C ASP A 62 -12.52 -6.03 20.74
N VAL A 63 -11.59 -5.63 19.86
CA VAL A 63 -11.74 -5.68 18.40
C VAL A 63 -10.70 -6.61 17.79
N LYS A 64 -11.14 -7.76 17.29
CA LYS A 64 -10.28 -8.76 16.68
C LYS A 64 -10.67 -9.03 15.24
N ILE A 65 -9.72 -8.85 14.33
CA ILE A 65 -9.85 -9.13 12.91
C ILE A 65 -8.85 -10.20 12.53
N THR A 66 -9.32 -11.29 11.90
CA THR A 66 -8.47 -12.38 11.44
C THR A 66 -8.79 -12.70 9.99
N THR A 67 -7.75 -12.76 9.16
CA THR A 67 -7.89 -13.10 7.73
C THR A 67 -7.10 -14.38 7.43
N LYS A 68 -7.70 -15.24 6.61
CA LYS A 68 -7.06 -16.46 6.08
C LYS A 68 -7.33 -16.55 4.59
N ASP A 69 -6.27 -16.71 3.82
CA ASP A 69 -6.35 -16.94 2.37
C ASP A 69 -6.09 -18.43 2.09
N SER A 70 -6.94 -19.06 1.27
CA SER A 70 -6.82 -20.45 0.86
C SER A 70 -7.50 -20.70 -0.49
N LYS A 71 -6.76 -21.25 -1.45
CA LYS A 71 -7.30 -21.75 -2.73
C LYS A 71 -8.22 -20.76 -3.47
N GLY A 72 -7.82 -19.48 -3.55
CA GLY A 72 -8.61 -18.45 -4.23
C GLY A 72 -9.79 -17.91 -3.41
N LYS A 73 -9.88 -18.26 -2.14
CA LYS A 73 -10.84 -17.73 -1.19
C LYS A 73 -10.13 -16.94 -0.10
N ARG A 74 -10.74 -15.84 0.30
CA ARG A 74 -10.34 -15.04 1.46
C ARG A 74 -11.44 -15.11 2.50
N ILE A 75 -11.11 -15.50 3.72
CA ILE A 75 -12.05 -15.58 4.84
C ILE A 75 -11.58 -14.59 5.89
N THR A 76 -12.41 -13.58 6.19
CA THR A 76 -12.13 -12.61 7.24
C THR A 76 -13.19 -12.70 8.33
N THR A 77 -12.75 -12.80 9.58
CA THR A 77 -13.64 -12.80 10.75
C THR A 77 -13.39 -11.54 11.56
N PHE A 78 -14.46 -10.78 11.79
CA PHE A 78 -14.52 -9.61 12.63
C PHE A 78 -15.21 -9.98 13.93
N THR A 79 -14.63 -9.59 15.07
CA THR A 79 -15.22 -9.78 16.39
C THR A 79 -15.08 -8.49 17.17
N TYR A 80 -16.20 -8.00 17.70
CA TYR A 80 -16.30 -6.79 18.51
C TYR A 80 -17.03 -7.12 19.79
N SER A 81 -16.51 -6.65 20.92
CA SER A 81 -17.16 -6.70 22.24
C SER A 81 -16.95 -5.33 22.88
N LEU A 82 -17.91 -4.45 22.74
CA LEU A 82 -17.80 -3.03 23.03
C LEU A 82 -18.78 -2.62 24.10
N GLU A 83 -18.40 -1.61 24.87
CA GLU A 83 -19.22 -1.02 25.92
C GLU A 83 -19.17 0.51 25.82
N ASN A 84 -20.01 1.18 26.60
CA ASN A 84 -19.93 2.63 26.80
C ASN A 84 -19.99 2.97 28.31
N GLU A 85 -19.76 4.23 28.63
CA GLU A 85 -19.74 4.72 30.01
C GLU A 85 -21.08 4.55 30.76
N LYS A 86 -22.18 4.28 30.04
CA LYS A 86 -23.51 4.07 30.61
C LYS A 86 -23.81 2.60 30.88
N GLY A 87 -22.91 1.69 30.48
CA GLY A 87 -23.12 0.26 30.57
C GLY A 87 -23.92 -0.33 29.39
N ASP A 88 -24.16 0.42 28.31
CA ASP A 88 -24.68 -0.16 27.09
C ASP A 88 -23.60 -1.05 26.45
N SER A 89 -23.99 -2.16 25.82
CA SER A 89 -23.07 -3.14 25.23
C SER A 89 -23.38 -3.46 23.78
N LEU A 90 -22.35 -3.85 23.03
CA LEU A 90 -22.44 -4.34 21.66
C LEU A 90 -21.52 -5.53 21.48
N ASP A 91 -22.09 -6.70 21.19
CA ASP A 91 -21.36 -7.88 20.78
C ASP A 91 -21.65 -8.20 19.31
N ARG A 92 -20.60 -8.25 18.48
CA ARG A 92 -20.74 -8.50 17.03
C ARG A 92 -19.68 -9.49 16.55
N LYS A 93 -20.10 -10.50 15.79
CA LYS A 93 -19.20 -11.40 15.09
C LYS A 93 -19.69 -11.61 13.67
N ILE A 94 -18.83 -11.31 12.71
CA ILE A 94 -19.11 -11.43 11.27
C ILE A 94 -18.02 -12.29 10.63
N THR A 95 -18.39 -13.32 9.87
CA THR A 95 -17.49 -14.06 9.00
C THR A 95 -17.84 -13.73 7.56
N TYR A 96 -16.93 -13.09 6.89
CA TYR A 96 -16.98 -12.74 5.48
C TYR A 96 -16.15 -13.72 4.67
N GLU A 97 -16.66 -14.19 3.54
CA GLU A 97 -15.94 -15.04 2.59
C GLU A 97 -16.01 -14.41 1.20
N ALA A 98 -14.84 -14.27 0.55
CA ALA A 98 -14.73 -13.75 -0.81
C ALA A 98 -14.03 -14.75 -1.73
N ASP A 99 -14.55 -14.87 -2.95
CA ASP A 99 -13.82 -15.47 -4.06
C ASP A 99 -12.86 -14.43 -4.64
N VAL A 100 -11.57 -14.79 -4.73
CA VAL A 100 -10.51 -13.93 -5.25
C VAL A 100 -10.03 -14.47 -6.59
N LYS A 101 -10.20 -13.66 -7.65
CA LYS A 101 -9.76 -14.01 -9.01
C LYS A 101 -8.71 -13.00 -9.47
N GLN A 102 -7.56 -13.54 -9.88
CA GLN A 102 -6.47 -12.73 -10.43
C GLN A 102 -6.48 -12.83 -11.97
N TYR A 103 -6.52 -11.68 -12.62
CA TYR A 103 -6.42 -11.53 -14.06
C TYR A 103 -5.02 -11.00 -14.42
N ILE A 104 -4.04 -11.89 -14.44
CA ILE A 104 -2.60 -11.58 -14.56
C ILE A 104 -2.31 -10.73 -15.81
N LEU A 105 -2.96 -11.04 -16.95
CA LEU A 105 -2.70 -10.37 -18.24
C LEU A 105 -3.08 -8.88 -18.23
N ILE A 106 -4.06 -8.49 -17.43
CA ILE A 106 -4.51 -7.10 -17.31
C ILE A 106 -4.12 -6.46 -15.98
N GLY A 107 -3.39 -7.20 -15.13
CA GLY A 107 -2.95 -6.69 -13.84
C GLY A 107 -4.07 -6.37 -12.86
N GLN A 108 -5.18 -7.14 -12.88
CA GLN A 108 -6.33 -6.89 -12.01
C GLN A 108 -6.62 -8.07 -11.09
N THR A 109 -7.12 -7.76 -9.91
CA THR A 109 -7.70 -8.74 -8.98
C THR A 109 -9.14 -8.34 -8.69
N VAL A 110 -10.06 -9.29 -8.81
CA VAL A 110 -11.47 -9.10 -8.46
C VAL A 110 -11.80 -9.96 -7.25
N GLN A 111 -12.50 -9.36 -6.29
CA GLN A 111 -12.99 -10.04 -5.09
C GLN A 111 -14.50 -9.86 -5.03
N ASN A 112 -15.22 -10.98 -4.95
CA ASN A 112 -16.67 -10.99 -4.76
C ASN A 112 -16.98 -11.77 -3.50
N GLY A 113 -17.71 -11.17 -2.56
CA GLY A 113 -17.90 -11.81 -1.29
C GLY A 113 -19.25 -11.59 -0.65
N THR A 114 -19.50 -12.42 0.34
CA THR A 114 -20.72 -12.41 1.15
C THR A 114 -20.40 -12.72 2.60
N VAL A 115 -21.38 -12.44 3.47
CA VAL A 115 -21.32 -12.84 4.89
C VAL A 115 -21.89 -14.25 5.01
N THR A 116 -21.09 -15.17 5.56
CA THR A 116 -21.47 -16.58 5.74
C THR A 116 -21.96 -16.90 7.14
N LYS A 117 -21.51 -16.13 8.14
CA LYS A 117 -21.95 -16.24 9.54
C LYS A 117 -21.98 -14.87 10.16
N VAL A 118 -23.04 -14.60 10.92
CA VAL A 118 -23.20 -13.35 11.66
C VAL A 118 -23.93 -13.57 12.98
N SER A 119 -23.52 -12.85 13.99
CA SER A 119 -24.28 -12.59 15.21
C SER A 119 -24.03 -11.15 15.63
N GLU A 120 -25.07 -10.44 16.02
CA GLU A 120 -24.96 -9.09 16.56
C GLU A 120 -26.08 -8.88 17.60
N GLU A 121 -25.68 -8.51 18.81
CA GLU A 121 -26.58 -8.17 19.91
C GLU A 121 -26.12 -6.82 20.49
N LEU A 122 -27.10 -5.98 20.80
CA LEU A 122 -26.87 -4.70 21.49
C LEU A 122 -27.83 -4.57 22.64
N GLU A 123 -27.36 -3.98 23.74
CA GLU A 123 -28.22 -3.47 24.81
C GLU A 123 -28.01 -1.97 24.92
N ILE A 124 -29.05 -1.17 24.71
CA ILE A 124 -29.02 0.29 24.69
C ILE A 124 -30.14 0.81 25.58
N ASP A 125 -29.81 1.58 26.62
CA ASP A 125 -30.76 2.09 27.62
C ASP A 125 -31.62 0.97 28.20
N GLY A 126 -31.09 -0.25 28.44
CA GLY A 126 -31.77 -1.43 28.94
C GLY A 126 -32.73 -2.10 27.93
N VAL A 127 -32.66 -1.73 26.66
CA VAL A 127 -33.43 -2.33 25.56
C VAL A 127 -32.51 -3.21 24.74
N LYS A 128 -32.91 -4.47 24.52
CA LYS A 128 -32.15 -5.43 23.72
C LYS A 128 -32.54 -5.33 22.25
N TYR A 129 -31.50 -5.35 21.38
CA TYR A 129 -31.59 -5.42 19.93
C TYR A 129 -30.83 -6.64 19.46
N THR A 130 -31.50 -7.55 18.75
CA THR A 130 -30.86 -8.77 18.22
C THR A 130 -30.97 -8.80 16.71
N LEU A 131 -29.87 -9.01 16.02
CA LEU A 131 -29.84 -9.19 14.57
C LEU A 131 -30.48 -10.54 14.21
N LEU A 132 -31.54 -10.49 13.41
CA LEU A 132 -32.28 -11.67 12.94
C LEU A 132 -31.79 -12.12 11.54
N ASP A 133 -31.49 -11.17 10.66
CA ASP A 133 -31.09 -11.43 9.28
C ASP A 133 -30.09 -10.40 8.79
N TYR A 134 -29.12 -10.86 8.01
CA TYR A 134 -28.11 -10.03 7.37
C TYR A 134 -27.83 -10.51 5.95
N GLN A 135 -28.39 -9.81 4.98
CA GLN A 135 -28.10 -10.00 3.57
C GLN A 135 -26.95 -9.08 3.18
N PHE A 136 -25.92 -9.61 2.53
CA PHE A 136 -24.73 -8.86 2.23
C PHE A 136 -24.13 -9.31 0.90
N SER A 137 -23.80 -8.35 0.05
CA SER A 137 -23.08 -8.55 -1.20
C SER A 137 -22.02 -7.46 -1.38
N ASN A 138 -20.86 -7.86 -1.83
CA ASN A 138 -19.76 -6.94 -2.06
C ASN A 138 -19.00 -7.34 -3.33
N GLY A 139 -18.50 -6.33 -4.05
CA GLY A 139 -17.58 -6.49 -5.16
C GLY A 139 -16.46 -5.45 -5.09
N ILE A 140 -15.23 -5.90 -5.26
CA ILE A 140 -14.04 -5.04 -5.26
C ILE A 140 -13.18 -5.39 -6.46
N THR A 141 -12.74 -4.37 -7.17
CA THR A 141 -11.72 -4.48 -8.23
C THR A 141 -10.46 -3.78 -7.77
N ILE A 142 -9.33 -4.48 -7.85
CA ILE A 142 -8.00 -3.97 -7.52
C ILE A 142 -7.20 -3.95 -8.81
N ASP A 143 -6.71 -2.78 -9.21
CA ASP A 143 -5.76 -2.58 -10.30
C ASP A 143 -4.33 -2.71 -9.72
N ASN A 144 -3.73 -3.88 -9.95
CA ASN A 144 -2.42 -4.25 -9.39
C ASN A 144 -1.30 -3.77 -10.31
N ARG A 145 -0.85 -2.54 -10.14
CA ARG A 145 0.31 -2.00 -10.86
C ARG A 145 1.62 -2.36 -10.15
N PRO A 146 2.76 -2.33 -10.84
CA PRO A 146 4.02 -2.67 -10.20
C PRO A 146 4.32 -1.81 -8.96
N ALA A 147 4.14 -0.48 -9.04
CA ALA A 147 4.47 0.46 -7.98
C ALA A 147 3.34 0.73 -6.97
N SER A 148 2.10 0.38 -7.28
CA SER A 148 0.94 0.71 -6.44
C SER A 148 -0.27 -0.13 -6.78
N ASP A 149 -1.14 -0.36 -5.82
CA ASP A 149 -2.46 -0.93 -6.03
C ASP A 149 -3.50 0.16 -5.88
N TYR A 150 -4.48 0.16 -6.76
CA TYR A 150 -5.66 1.02 -6.70
C TYR A 150 -6.88 0.13 -6.64
N TYR A 151 -7.84 0.51 -5.83
CA TYR A 151 -9.04 -0.30 -5.68
C TYR A 151 -10.29 0.55 -5.55
N ALA A 152 -11.37 0.00 -6.05
CA ALA A 152 -12.70 0.52 -5.87
C ALA A 152 -13.68 -0.64 -5.67
N GLY A 153 -14.68 -0.42 -4.84
CA GLY A 153 -15.68 -1.43 -4.54
C GLY A 153 -16.98 -0.85 -4.02
N ASN A 154 -17.97 -1.70 -3.97
CA ASN A 154 -19.28 -1.37 -3.43
C ASN A 154 -19.83 -2.52 -2.61
N ILE A 155 -20.69 -2.16 -1.64
CA ILE A 155 -21.40 -3.07 -0.77
C ILE A 155 -22.87 -2.71 -0.83
N ILE A 156 -23.72 -3.73 -0.91
CA ILE A 156 -25.17 -3.63 -0.70
C ILE A 156 -25.51 -4.61 0.40
N ALA A 157 -26.20 -4.13 1.43
CA ALA A 157 -26.59 -4.98 2.54
C ALA A 157 -27.91 -4.57 3.13
N THR A 158 -28.59 -5.53 3.79
CA THR A 158 -29.80 -5.29 4.58
C THR A 158 -29.66 -6.04 5.89
N LYS A 159 -29.84 -5.32 7.01
CA LYS A 159 -29.90 -5.89 8.35
C LYS A 159 -31.29 -5.78 8.88
N THR A 160 -31.82 -6.86 9.47
CA THR A 160 -33.10 -6.87 10.17
C THR A 160 -32.89 -7.17 11.63
N TYR A 161 -33.28 -6.25 12.49
CA TYR A 161 -33.19 -6.41 13.94
C TYR A 161 -34.55 -6.60 14.59
N GLU A 162 -34.55 -7.34 15.69
CA GLU A 162 -35.61 -7.41 16.65
C GLU A 162 -35.26 -6.53 17.86
N LYS A 163 -36.14 -5.59 18.18
CA LYS A 163 -36.09 -4.74 19.37
C LYS A 163 -37.02 -5.30 20.42
N GLU A 164 -36.57 -5.67 21.60
CA GLU A 164 -37.35 -6.23 22.69
C GLU A 164 -37.81 -5.11 23.63
N LEU A 165 -39.09 -4.73 23.57
CA LEU A 165 -39.69 -3.71 24.43
C LEU A 165 -40.20 -4.30 25.76
N SER A 166 -40.60 -5.57 25.77
CA SER A 166 -41.00 -6.38 26.92
C SER A 166 -41.05 -7.85 26.50
N ARG A 167 -41.21 -8.78 27.47
CA ARG A 167 -41.32 -10.24 27.19
C ARG A 167 -42.24 -10.61 26.04
N ASN A 168 -43.35 -9.83 25.82
CA ASN A 168 -44.37 -10.14 24.84
C ASN A 168 -44.49 -9.09 23.74
N ARG A 169 -43.63 -8.06 23.70
CA ARG A 169 -43.69 -7.00 22.72
C ARG A 169 -42.34 -6.80 22.06
N LYS A 170 -42.30 -7.15 20.79
CA LYS A 170 -41.11 -7.04 19.93
C LYS A 170 -41.45 -6.17 18.71
N GLU A 171 -40.48 -5.42 18.25
CA GLU A 171 -40.58 -4.55 17.08
C GLU A 171 -39.44 -4.87 16.10
N ARG A 172 -39.71 -4.74 14.81
CA ARG A 172 -38.67 -4.90 13.77
C ARG A 172 -38.09 -3.55 13.36
N ILE A 173 -36.78 -3.56 13.14
CA ILE A 173 -36.06 -2.43 12.55
C ILE A 173 -35.30 -2.97 11.35
N VAL A 174 -35.45 -2.32 10.19
CA VAL A 174 -34.76 -2.68 8.96
C VAL A 174 -33.76 -1.59 8.61
N VAL A 175 -32.51 -2.00 8.34
CA VAL A 175 -31.41 -1.10 7.95
C VAL A 175 -30.96 -1.49 6.55
N ASN A 176 -31.25 -0.65 5.56
CA ASN A 176 -30.75 -0.81 4.20
C ASN A 176 -29.45 -0.02 4.05
N ILE A 177 -28.41 -0.69 3.58
CA ILE A 177 -27.05 -0.20 3.56
C ILE A 177 -26.52 -0.22 2.13
N THR A 178 -25.97 0.91 1.70
CA THR A 178 -25.16 1.00 0.49
C THR A 178 -23.81 1.61 0.86
N SER A 179 -22.73 1.03 0.39
CA SER A 179 -21.40 1.56 0.64
C SER A 179 -20.57 1.50 -0.64
N ARG A 180 -19.71 2.50 -0.80
CA ARG A 180 -18.65 2.51 -1.80
C ARG A 180 -17.34 2.83 -1.11
N ASN A 181 -16.28 2.20 -1.57
CA ASN A 181 -14.94 2.49 -1.11
C ASN A 181 -14.01 2.65 -2.30
N GLU A 182 -13.03 3.49 -2.12
CA GLU A 182 -11.97 3.73 -3.09
C GLU A 182 -10.66 4.01 -2.34
N GLY A 183 -9.56 3.58 -2.90
CA GLY A 183 -8.27 3.80 -2.26
C GLY A 183 -7.09 3.42 -3.13
N TYR A 184 -5.93 3.77 -2.64
CA TYR A 184 -4.67 3.34 -3.19
C TYR A 184 -3.70 2.97 -2.08
N THR A 185 -2.71 2.13 -2.41
CA THR A 185 -1.59 1.82 -1.53
C THR A 185 -0.31 1.62 -2.34
N ASN A 186 0.79 2.16 -1.81
CA ASN A 186 2.14 1.90 -2.27
C ASN A 186 3.10 1.82 -1.06
N PHE A 187 4.40 1.67 -1.30
CA PHE A 187 5.39 1.62 -0.23
C PHE A 187 5.38 2.87 0.67
N TRP A 188 5.13 4.05 0.10
CA TRP A 188 5.21 5.34 0.81
C TRP A 188 3.93 5.71 1.55
N GLY A 189 2.83 5.04 1.26
CA GLY A 189 1.59 5.32 1.96
C GLY A 189 0.36 4.67 1.35
N SER A 190 -0.77 4.93 2.00
CA SER A 190 -2.08 4.51 1.54
C SER A 190 -3.12 5.54 1.90
N THR A 191 -4.15 5.64 1.10
CA THR A 191 -5.35 6.43 1.40
C THR A 191 -6.56 5.59 1.01
N GLU A 192 -7.55 5.56 1.87
CA GLU A 192 -8.84 4.92 1.61
C GLU A 192 -9.96 5.83 2.08
N THR A 193 -11.01 5.91 1.30
CA THR A 193 -12.27 6.57 1.69
C THR A 193 -13.41 5.61 1.45
N GLN A 194 -14.20 5.37 2.47
CA GLN A 194 -15.45 4.61 2.41
C GLN A 194 -16.62 5.50 2.75
N ILE A 195 -17.64 5.51 1.91
CA ILE A 195 -18.89 6.26 2.14
C ILE A 195 -20.02 5.25 2.23
N THR A 196 -20.65 5.18 3.40
CA THR A 196 -21.73 4.25 3.72
C THR A 196 -22.99 5.02 4.04
N THR A 197 -24.07 4.74 3.33
CA THR A 197 -25.40 5.27 3.62
C THR A 197 -26.26 4.18 4.23
N GLN A 198 -26.85 4.45 5.39
CA GLN A 198 -27.79 3.59 6.09
C GLN A 198 -29.16 4.26 6.12
N LYS A 199 -30.18 3.58 5.59
CA LYS A 199 -31.60 3.98 5.73
C LYS A 199 -32.26 3.06 6.76
N ILE A 200 -32.64 3.63 7.89
CA ILE A 200 -33.14 2.90 9.05
C ILE A 200 -34.67 3.09 9.08
N GLN A 201 -35.41 1.98 9.02
CA GLN A 201 -36.88 1.96 9.08
C GLN A 201 -37.33 1.38 10.40
N PHE A 202 -38.02 2.17 11.19
CA PHE A 202 -38.60 1.79 12.48
C PHE A 202 -39.99 1.24 12.36
N ALA A 203 -40.43 0.40 13.30
CA ALA A 203 -41.78 -0.22 13.32
C ALA A 203 -42.90 0.79 13.37
N ASN A 204 -42.70 1.98 13.88
CA ASN A 204 -43.68 3.06 13.95
C ASN A 204 -43.80 3.86 12.65
N GLY A 205 -43.13 3.44 11.57
CA GLY A 205 -43.13 4.11 10.27
C GLY A 205 -42.17 5.31 10.17
N LYS A 206 -41.46 5.65 11.23
CA LYS A 206 -40.37 6.65 11.14
C LYS A 206 -39.17 6.09 10.38
N GLU A 207 -38.49 6.98 9.68
CA GLU A 207 -37.23 6.67 9.00
C GLU A 207 -36.12 7.56 9.51
N GLY A 208 -34.89 7.05 9.44
CA GLY A 208 -33.68 7.79 9.69
C GLY A 208 -32.67 7.53 8.59
N VAL A 209 -31.87 8.51 8.29
CA VAL A 209 -30.75 8.38 7.32
C VAL A 209 -29.45 8.72 8.02
N VAL A 210 -28.45 7.87 7.83
CA VAL A 210 -27.09 8.09 8.31
C VAL A 210 -26.15 7.94 7.13
N GLU A 211 -25.39 8.96 6.80
CA GLU A 211 -24.22 8.89 5.92
C GLU A 211 -22.97 8.87 6.79
N ASN A 212 -22.19 7.84 6.66
CA ASN A 212 -20.90 7.73 7.31
C ASN A 212 -19.79 7.82 6.28
N ARG A 213 -18.83 8.69 6.50
CA ARG A 213 -17.61 8.82 5.69
C ARG A 213 -16.40 8.50 6.55
N VAL A 214 -15.77 7.36 6.28
CA VAL A 214 -14.52 6.95 6.91
C VAL A 214 -13.37 7.22 5.94
N SER A 215 -12.36 7.95 6.40
CA SER A 215 -11.12 8.15 5.66
C SER A 215 -9.95 7.67 6.50
N SER A 216 -9.10 6.83 5.95
CA SER A 216 -7.84 6.41 6.54
C SER A 216 -6.67 6.89 5.70
N ASN A 217 -5.61 7.30 6.35
CA ASN A 217 -4.40 7.77 5.69
C ASN A 217 -3.17 7.21 6.41
N LYS A 218 -2.22 6.73 5.61
CA LYS A 218 -0.89 6.34 6.08
C LYS A 218 0.15 7.02 5.20
N SER A 219 1.15 7.62 5.80
CA SER A 219 2.25 8.24 5.08
C SER A 219 3.59 7.86 5.69
N ARG A 220 4.59 7.73 4.83
CA ARG A 220 5.99 7.60 5.18
C ARG A 220 6.75 8.76 4.56
N THR A 221 7.59 9.42 5.36
CA THR A 221 8.47 10.48 4.88
C THR A 221 9.91 10.11 5.21
N LEU A 222 10.79 10.32 4.25
CA LEU A 222 12.23 10.13 4.42
C LEU A 222 12.87 11.50 4.67
N ASN A 223 13.57 11.63 5.78
CA ASN A 223 14.25 12.86 6.17
C ASN A 223 15.69 12.56 6.55
N TYR A 224 16.60 13.50 6.27
CA TYR A 224 17.94 13.47 6.84
C TYR A 224 17.89 14.11 8.23
N GLN A 225 18.45 13.44 9.22
CA GLN A 225 18.57 13.93 10.59
C GLN A 225 20.03 14.10 10.94
N GLU A 226 20.39 15.33 11.31
CA GLU A 226 21.73 15.66 11.78
C GLU A 226 22.05 14.94 13.09
N ASN A 227 23.35 14.78 13.36
CA ASN A 227 23.82 14.29 14.66
C ASN A 227 23.31 15.24 15.76
N SER A 228 22.72 14.68 16.79
CA SER A 228 22.21 15.40 17.96
C SER A 228 22.90 14.91 19.22
N ALA A 229 23.32 15.85 20.07
CA ALA A 229 23.93 15.54 21.38
C ALA A 229 23.02 14.70 22.29
N SER A 230 21.71 14.81 22.11
CA SER A 230 20.71 13.97 22.82
C SER A 230 20.64 12.52 22.31
N LEU A 231 21.26 12.26 21.15
CA LEU A 231 21.31 10.94 20.49
C LEU A 231 22.76 10.52 20.27
N SER A 232 23.53 10.46 21.33
CA SER A 232 25.01 10.25 21.30
C SER A 232 25.49 9.04 20.51
N SER A 233 24.61 8.08 20.22
CA SER A 233 24.90 6.89 19.42
C SER A 233 24.47 6.99 17.94
N PHE A 234 23.86 8.11 17.54
CA PHE A 234 23.41 8.31 16.16
C PHE A 234 24.27 9.39 15.48
N PRO A 235 25.12 9.03 14.52
CA PRO A 235 26.08 9.97 13.89
C PRO A 235 25.44 10.92 12.88
N GLY A 236 24.12 10.93 12.74
CA GLY A 236 23.37 11.54 11.64
C GLY A 236 23.07 10.52 10.54
N GLY A 237 22.08 10.77 9.70
CA GLY A 237 21.67 9.90 8.62
C GLY A 237 20.18 9.99 8.29
N TYR A 238 19.72 9.12 7.41
CA TYR A 238 18.33 9.08 7.01
C TYR A 238 17.44 8.40 8.06
N VAL A 239 16.24 8.95 8.22
CA VAL A 239 15.18 8.38 9.06
C VAL A 239 13.88 8.31 8.27
N VAL A 240 13.12 7.24 8.46
CA VAL A 240 11.75 7.12 7.96
C VAL A 240 10.81 7.46 9.11
N ASN A 241 9.97 8.45 8.91
CA ASN A 241 8.87 8.78 9.80
C ASN A 241 7.58 8.24 9.20
N SER A 242 6.92 7.32 9.90
CA SER A 242 5.65 6.73 9.52
C SER A 242 4.54 7.29 10.40
N GLN A 243 3.49 7.81 9.77
CA GLN A 243 2.31 8.34 10.44
C GLN A 243 1.06 7.69 9.87
N ALA A 244 0.03 7.53 10.70
CA ALA A 244 -1.25 7.06 10.28
C ALA A 244 -2.36 7.76 11.06
N SER A 245 -3.51 7.92 10.40
CA SER A 245 -4.69 8.50 11.02
C SER A 245 -5.96 7.91 10.39
N MET A 246 -7.03 7.91 11.16
CA MET A 246 -8.35 7.48 10.71
C MET A 246 -9.37 8.48 11.24
N ILE A 247 -10.26 8.91 10.36
CA ILE A 247 -11.34 9.83 10.70
C ILE A 247 -12.66 9.27 10.19
N SER A 248 -13.70 9.34 11.01
CA SER A 248 -15.07 8.97 10.65
C SER A 248 -15.99 10.14 10.92
N GLN A 249 -16.72 10.57 9.91
CA GLN A 249 -17.74 11.59 10.01
C GLN A 249 -19.12 10.96 9.75
N TYR A 250 -19.99 11.05 10.74
CA TYR A 250 -21.38 10.61 10.65
C TYR A 250 -22.28 11.82 10.51
N LYS A 251 -22.99 11.88 9.41
CA LYS A 251 -24.05 12.84 9.11
C LYS A 251 -25.37 12.11 9.20
N TYR A 252 -26.28 12.55 10.06
CA TYR A 252 -27.53 11.83 10.31
C TYR A 252 -28.74 12.75 10.47
N ASP A 253 -29.92 12.24 10.09
CA ASP A 253 -31.19 12.90 10.28
C ASP A 253 -32.28 11.87 10.64
N PHE A 254 -32.98 12.10 11.74
CA PHE A 254 -34.14 11.33 12.23
C PHE A 254 -35.42 12.16 12.26
N GLY A 255 -35.51 13.20 11.40
CA GLY A 255 -36.68 14.11 11.30
C GLY A 255 -36.54 15.39 12.13
N ASN A 256 -35.35 15.64 12.74
CA ASN A 256 -35.06 16.86 13.51
C ASN A 256 -34.03 17.77 12.83
N GLY A 257 -33.77 17.51 11.55
CA GLY A 257 -32.71 18.17 10.78
C GLY A 257 -31.35 17.46 10.88
N GLU A 258 -30.53 17.77 9.93
CA GLU A 258 -29.20 17.16 9.77
C GLU A 258 -28.26 17.52 10.92
N GLN A 259 -27.59 16.51 11.47
CA GLN A 259 -26.57 16.64 12.50
C GLN A 259 -25.28 15.92 12.09
N ILE A 260 -24.14 16.33 12.65
CA ILE A 260 -22.82 15.75 12.33
C ILE A 260 -22.09 15.39 13.64
N ILE A 261 -21.51 14.19 13.66
CA ILE A 261 -20.60 13.72 14.71
C ILE A 261 -19.33 13.21 14.03
N THR A 262 -18.18 13.45 14.68
CA THR A 262 -16.88 13.00 14.17
C THR A 262 -16.17 12.17 15.23
N ALA A 263 -15.57 11.07 14.79
CA ALA A 263 -14.65 10.23 15.55
C ALA A 263 -13.27 10.22 14.87
N ASN A 264 -12.21 10.28 15.67
CA ASN A 264 -10.84 10.33 15.15
C ASN A 264 -9.96 9.31 15.90
N ALA A 265 -9.05 8.69 15.18
CA ALA A 265 -8.02 7.85 15.75
C ALA A 265 -6.68 8.14 15.06
N ASP A 266 -5.76 8.70 15.83
CA ASP A 266 -4.39 8.94 15.40
C ASP A 266 -3.49 7.84 15.96
N TYR A 267 -2.59 7.34 15.13
CA TYR A 267 -1.59 6.35 15.53
C TYR A 267 -0.34 7.06 16.03
N THR A 268 0.36 6.41 16.94
CA THR A 268 1.67 6.88 17.40
C THR A 268 2.64 6.92 16.23
N PRO A 269 3.27 8.06 15.92
CA PRO A 269 4.27 8.13 14.87
C PRO A 269 5.45 7.21 15.17
N VAL A 270 5.90 6.46 14.16
CA VAL A 270 7.06 5.58 14.26
C VAL A 270 8.23 6.19 13.50
N ILE A 271 9.35 6.38 14.19
CA ILE A 271 10.60 6.87 13.62
C ILE A 271 11.59 5.71 13.55
N GLU A 272 11.96 5.33 12.33
CA GLU A 272 12.96 4.31 12.03
C GLU A 272 14.25 4.98 11.56
N ARG A 273 15.38 4.70 12.24
CA ARG A 273 16.71 5.14 11.83
C ARG A 273 17.28 4.14 10.87
N LEU A 274 17.68 4.62 9.70
CA LEU A 274 18.22 3.77 8.64
C LEU A 274 19.73 3.59 8.77
N PRO A 275 20.31 2.53 8.16
CA PRO A 275 21.74 2.33 8.11
C PRO A 275 22.48 3.51 7.48
N VAL A 276 23.63 3.86 8.06
CA VAL A 276 24.50 4.91 7.52
C VAL A 276 25.54 4.25 6.61
N PRO A 277 25.68 4.72 5.35
CA PRO A 277 26.65 4.16 4.42
C PRO A 277 28.08 4.40 4.85
N LYS A 278 28.98 3.50 4.43
CA LYS A 278 30.41 3.56 4.74
C LYS A 278 31.26 3.53 3.48
N PHE A 279 30.74 4.02 2.36
CA PHE A 279 31.49 4.07 1.11
C PHE A 279 32.73 4.98 1.21
N ARG A 280 33.85 4.50 0.72
CA ARG A 280 35.12 5.23 0.77
C ARG A 280 35.37 6.15 -0.42
N ASP A 281 34.57 5.98 -1.49
CA ASP A 281 34.78 6.64 -2.79
C ASP A 281 33.63 7.58 -3.20
N THR A 282 32.74 7.91 -2.28
CA THR A 282 31.61 8.82 -2.56
C THR A 282 31.77 10.19 -1.93
N ALA A 283 32.74 10.38 -1.04
CA ALA A 283 32.97 11.65 -0.37
C ALA A 283 33.23 12.81 -1.36
N ASN A 284 32.44 13.89 -1.21
CA ASN A 284 32.45 15.05 -2.11
C ASN A 284 32.11 14.75 -3.58
N HIS A 285 31.53 13.59 -3.86
CA HIS A 285 31.02 13.28 -5.19
C HIS A 285 29.65 13.96 -5.42
N PHE A 286 29.40 14.45 -6.65
CA PHE A 286 28.16 15.18 -6.96
C PHE A 286 26.85 14.39 -6.71
N ALA A 287 26.92 13.08 -6.62
CA ALA A 287 25.78 12.19 -6.35
C ALA A 287 25.87 11.54 -4.95
N GLN A 288 26.68 12.08 -4.03
CA GLN A 288 26.90 11.49 -2.71
C GLN A 288 25.56 11.30 -1.97
N ASP A 289 24.73 12.35 -1.88
CA ASP A 289 23.49 12.34 -1.12
C ASP A 289 22.50 11.29 -1.66
N GLU A 290 22.38 11.17 -2.99
CA GLU A 290 21.52 10.18 -3.62
C GLU A 290 22.01 8.75 -3.40
N ILE A 291 23.32 8.52 -3.49
CA ILE A 291 23.93 7.21 -3.25
C ILE A 291 23.70 6.79 -1.79
N GLU A 292 23.94 7.69 -0.84
CA GLU A 292 23.72 7.45 0.59
C GLU A 292 22.25 7.21 0.93
N LYS A 293 21.35 8.00 0.35
CA LYS A 293 19.90 7.82 0.45
C LYS A 293 19.48 6.42 0.01
N LEU A 294 19.93 5.98 -1.16
CA LEU A 294 19.55 4.69 -1.73
C LEU A 294 20.14 3.50 -0.96
N TYR A 295 21.36 3.66 -0.44
CA TYR A 295 21.95 2.69 0.46
C TYR A 295 21.14 2.56 1.75
N SER A 296 20.85 3.68 2.39
CA SER A 296 20.08 3.69 3.65
C SER A 296 18.71 3.04 3.50
N LEU A 297 18.09 3.14 2.32
CA LEU A 297 16.84 2.45 1.97
C LEU A 297 17.01 0.97 1.58
N GLY A 298 18.23 0.42 1.64
CA GLY A 298 18.49 -0.98 1.25
C GLY A 298 18.34 -1.26 -0.25
N ILE A 299 18.29 -0.20 -1.09
CA ILE A 299 18.19 -0.34 -2.55
C ILE A 299 19.55 -0.80 -3.11
N TYR A 300 20.63 -0.22 -2.63
CA TYR A 300 21.99 -0.70 -2.90
C TYR A 300 22.47 -1.68 -1.82
N ASP A 301 23.50 -2.45 -2.17
CA ASP A 301 24.03 -3.49 -1.30
C ASP A 301 24.77 -2.92 -0.09
N GLU A 302 24.43 -3.38 1.09
CA GLU A 302 25.03 -2.96 2.36
C GLU A 302 26.45 -3.48 2.58
N ASP A 303 26.84 -4.52 1.85
CA ASP A 303 28.16 -5.17 1.99
C ASP A 303 29.27 -4.47 1.19
N LEU A 304 28.95 -3.45 0.39
CA LEU A 304 29.92 -2.76 -0.45
C LEU A 304 30.72 -1.72 0.34
N GLU A 305 32.05 -1.82 0.26
CA GLU A 305 33.01 -0.83 0.77
C GLU A 305 33.25 0.33 -0.21
N TYR A 306 33.06 0.06 -1.51
CA TYR A 306 33.20 1.00 -2.61
C TYR A 306 31.98 0.98 -3.49
N PHE A 307 31.45 2.15 -3.77
CA PHE A 307 30.30 2.29 -4.67
C PHE A 307 30.72 2.26 -6.15
N ASN A 308 31.92 2.71 -6.48
CA ASN A 308 32.44 2.84 -7.83
C ASN A 308 31.55 3.72 -8.73
N PRO A 309 31.33 5.00 -8.42
CA PRO A 309 30.35 5.88 -9.06
C PRO A 309 30.56 6.07 -10.57
N SER A 310 31.80 5.96 -11.05
CA SER A 310 32.17 6.14 -12.44
C SER A 310 32.00 4.90 -13.32
N LEU A 311 31.81 3.71 -12.75
CA LEU A 311 31.54 2.51 -13.53
C LEU A 311 30.16 2.58 -14.17
N TYR A 312 30.00 1.90 -15.33
CA TYR A 312 28.71 1.81 -15.97
C TYR A 312 27.76 0.93 -15.15
N MET A 313 26.50 1.42 -14.99
CA MET A 313 25.42 0.68 -14.34
C MET A 313 25.08 -0.56 -15.15
N GLN A 314 25.03 -1.70 -14.50
CA GLN A 314 24.62 -2.96 -15.12
C GLN A 314 23.09 -3.05 -15.19
N ARG A 315 22.60 -3.71 -16.25
CA ARG A 315 21.16 -3.87 -16.48
C ARG A 315 20.47 -4.65 -15.34
N TYR A 316 21.13 -5.69 -14.81
CA TYR A 316 20.63 -6.46 -13.69
C TYR A 316 20.51 -5.59 -12.44
N GLU A 317 21.58 -4.94 -12.05
CA GLU A 317 21.63 -4.10 -10.85
C GLU A 317 20.57 -3.00 -10.86
N PHE A 318 20.38 -2.31 -12.01
CA PHE A 318 19.34 -1.29 -12.12
C PHE A 318 17.93 -1.87 -12.02
N THR A 319 17.69 -3.05 -12.60
CA THR A 319 16.39 -3.73 -12.49
C THR A 319 16.07 -4.06 -11.05
N ILE A 320 17.04 -4.61 -10.29
CA ILE A 320 16.88 -4.90 -8.87
C ILE A 320 16.65 -3.63 -8.06
N SER A 321 17.41 -2.56 -8.35
CA SER A 321 17.25 -1.27 -7.67
C SER A 321 15.84 -0.70 -7.83
N ILE A 322 15.28 -0.73 -9.04
CA ILE A 322 13.90 -0.31 -9.29
C ILE A 322 12.91 -1.24 -8.59
N GLY A 323 13.13 -2.56 -8.62
CA GLY A 323 12.29 -3.54 -7.92
C GLY A 323 12.21 -3.27 -6.42
N LYS A 324 13.34 -3.00 -5.78
CA LYS A 324 13.43 -2.62 -4.36
C LYS A 324 12.79 -1.26 -4.09
N ALA A 325 13.00 -0.28 -4.97
CA ALA A 325 12.45 1.07 -4.84
C ALA A 325 10.91 1.08 -4.83
N ILE A 326 10.27 0.20 -5.58
CA ILE A 326 8.80 0.05 -5.57
C ILE A 326 8.31 -1.01 -4.58
N ASN A 327 9.20 -1.61 -3.79
CA ASN A 327 8.89 -2.74 -2.92
C ASN A 327 8.10 -3.82 -3.67
N LEU A 328 8.63 -4.26 -4.81
CA LEU A 328 7.97 -5.20 -5.71
C LEU A 328 7.66 -6.50 -4.95
N ARG A 329 6.40 -6.89 -4.94
CA ARG A 329 5.94 -8.10 -4.25
C ARG A 329 6.62 -9.32 -4.85
N VAL A 330 7.33 -10.06 -4.01
CA VAL A 330 8.04 -11.27 -4.37
C VAL A 330 7.12 -12.46 -4.13
N PHE A 331 6.90 -13.25 -5.17
CA PHE A 331 6.16 -14.50 -5.06
C PHE A 331 7.11 -15.60 -4.63
N GLU A 332 7.10 -15.99 -3.35
CA GLU A 332 8.01 -17.01 -2.81
C GLU A 332 7.69 -18.42 -3.26
N GLU A 333 6.42 -18.79 -3.40
CA GLU A 333 6.00 -20.18 -3.65
C GLU A 333 6.35 -20.73 -5.04
N PRO A 334 6.17 -20.02 -6.15
CA PRO A 334 6.53 -20.55 -7.47
C PRO A 334 8.02 -20.80 -7.64
N LEU A 335 8.87 -20.08 -6.89
CA LEU A 335 10.33 -20.19 -7.02
C LEU A 335 10.92 -21.42 -6.31
N LYS A 336 10.27 -21.92 -5.26
CA LYS A 336 10.78 -23.09 -4.51
C LYS A 336 10.70 -24.38 -5.30
N ASN A 337 9.71 -24.53 -6.17
CA ASN A 337 9.41 -25.78 -6.90
C ASN A 337 9.71 -25.71 -8.40
N ASP A 338 9.91 -24.50 -8.95
CA ASP A 338 10.23 -24.33 -10.38
C ASP A 338 11.75 -24.34 -10.58
N THR A 339 12.23 -25.34 -11.30
CA THR A 339 13.65 -25.48 -11.66
C THR A 339 14.02 -24.74 -12.94
N THR A 340 13.06 -24.18 -13.68
CA THR A 340 13.31 -23.47 -14.93
C THR A 340 13.95 -22.10 -14.66
N ARG A 341 14.92 -21.73 -15.49
CA ARG A 341 15.49 -20.38 -15.48
C ARG A 341 14.62 -19.46 -16.32
N LEU A 342 14.32 -18.28 -15.80
CA LEU A 342 13.61 -17.26 -16.57
C LEU A 342 14.42 -16.85 -17.82
N PHE A 343 15.72 -16.63 -17.65
CA PHE A 343 16.67 -16.33 -18.70
C PHE A 343 17.89 -17.28 -18.58
N LYS A 344 18.43 -17.70 -19.72
CA LYS A 344 19.56 -18.65 -19.76
C LYS A 344 20.85 -18.07 -19.19
N ASP A 345 21.01 -16.74 -19.29
CA ASP A 345 22.17 -15.96 -18.89
C ASP A 345 22.09 -15.37 -17.49
N VAL A 346 21.04 -15.72 -16.69
CA VAL A 346 20.94 -15.33 -15.28
C VAL A 346 20.80 -16.56 -14.40
N ALA A 347 21.72 -16.73 -13.46
CA ALA A 347 21.66 -17.84 -12.51
C ALA A 347 20.56 -17.61 -11.48
N ARG A 348 19.86 -18.67 -11.06
CA ARG A 348 18.85 -18.58 -9.99
C ARG A 348 19.44 -18.26 -8.62
N THR A 349 20.73 -18.48 -8.47
CA THR A 349 21.52 -18.18 -7.27
C THR A 349 21.99 -16.73 -7.21
N GLU A 350 21.73 -15.93 -8.26
CA GLU A 350 22.03 -14.50 -8.23
C GLU A 350 21.31 -13.82 -7.08
N LYS A 351 22.02 -12.90 -6.43
CA LYS A 351 21.44 -12.09 -5.34
C LYS A 351 20.21 -11.36 -5.85
N ASP A 352 19.12 -11.45 -5.09
CA ASP A 352 17.86 -10.77 -5.43
C ASP A 352 17.17 -11.26 -6.73
N TYR A 353 17.48 -12.49 -7.20
CA TYR A 353 16.88 -13.09 -8.41
C TYR A 353 15.34 -13.03 -8.43
N GLN A 354 14.70 -13.14 -7.26
CA GLN A 354 13.25 -13.05 -7.10
C GLN A 354 12.69 -11.69 -7.57
N TYR A 355 13.43 -10.59 -7.43
CA TYR A 355 13.02 -9.28 -7.95
C TYR A 355 13.04 -9.25 -9.48
N LEU A 356 14.02 -9.92 -10.13
CA LEU A 356 14.05 -10.06 -11.58
C LEU A 356 12.81 -10.81 -12.09
N VAL A 357 12.45 -11.95 -11.45
CA VAL A 357 11.27 -12.72 -11.79
C VAL A 357 9.99 -11.90 -11.61
N SER A 358 9.87 -11.20 -10.50
CA SER A 358 8.71 -10.34 -10.22
C SER A 358 8.61 -9.19 -11.22
N ALA A 359 9.73 -8.55 -11.57
CA ALA A 359 9.78 -7.48 -12.57
C ALA A 359 9.38 -7.97 -13.97
N PHE A 360 9.77 -9.18 -14.34
CA PHE A 360 9.35 -9.79 -15.60
C PHE A 360 7.85 -10.12 -15.60
N ASN A 361 7.35 -10.77 -14.55
CA ASN A 361 5.94 -11.15 -14.44
C ASN A 361 5.00 -9.93 -14.40
N LYS A 362 5.47 -8.81 -13.84
CA LYS A 362 4.75 -7.53 -13.82
C LYS A 362 4.96 -6.68 -15.09
N GLY A 363 5.71 -7.19 -16.08
CA GLY A 363 5.95 -6.48 -17.34
C GLY A 363 6.90 -5.27 -17.25
N VAL A 364 7.56 -5.07 -16.10
CA VAL A 364 8.54 -3.97 -15.88
C VAL A 364 9.74 -4.14 -16.82
N ILE A 365 10.18 -5.39 -17.00
CA ILE A 365 11.29 -5.73 -17.89
C ILE A 365 10.89 -6.74 -18.96
N LYS A 366 11.69 -6.75 -20.02
CA LYS A 366 11.73 -7.82 -21.04
C LYS A 366 13.20 -8.23 -21.22
N GLY A 367 13.43 -9.43 -21.73
CA GLY A 367 14.76 -9.84 -22.16
C GLY A 367 15.26 -9.05 -23.39
N VAL A 368 16.54 -9.12 -23.69
CA VAL A 368 17.09 -8.67 -24.97
C VAL A 368 16.69 -9.64 -26.11
N SER A 369 16.33 -10.87 -25.71
CA SER A 369 15.65 -11.86 -26.53
C SER A 369 14.65 -12.64 -25.68
N SER A 370 13.94 -13.61 -26.25
CA SER A 370 13.02 -14.49 -25.51
C SER A 370 13.73 -15.34 -24.44
N THR A 371 15.04 -15.50 -24.51
CA THR A 371 15.82 -16.39 -23.63
C THR A 371 16.98 -15.74 -22.92
N HIS A 372 17.33 -14.47 -23.22
CA HIS A 372 18.48 -13.77 -22.63
C HIS A 372 18.09 -12.39 -22.11
N PHE A 373 18.64 -12.04 -20.96
CA PHE A 373 18.44 -10.77 -20.27
C PHE A 373 19.57 -9.78 -20.46
N ASN A 374 20.82 -10.29 -20.65
CA ASN A 374 22.07 -9.53 -20.66
C ASN A 374 22.34 -8.81 -19.33
N PRO A 375 22.51 -9.56 -18.20
CA PRO A 375 22.57 -9.00 -16.85
C PRO A 375 23.74 -8.01 -16.67
N GLU A 376 24.93 -8.33 -17.19
CA GLU A 376 26.16 -7.53 -17.08
C GLU A 376 26.24 -6.41 -18.13
N GLY A 377 25.28 -6.37 -19.07
CA GLY A 377 25.25 -5.35 -20.11
C GLY A 377 25.08 -3.94 -19.50
N SER A 378 25.91 -3.00 -19.98
CA SER A 378 25.79 -1.59 -19.58
C SER A 378 24.42 -1.04 -19.97
N LEU A 379 23.74 -0.41 -19.01
CA LEU A 379 22.40 0.14 -19.18
C LEU A 379 22.46 1.43 -20.00
N THR A 380 21.62 1.52 -21.03
CA THR A 380 21.46 2.77 -21.80
C THR A 380 20.36 3.64 -21.20
N ARG A 381 20.39 4.95 -21.50
CA ARG A 381 19.43 5.92 -20.99
C ARG A 381 17.99 5.62 -21.44
N GLU A 382 17.78 5.18 -22.68
CA GLU A 382 16.45 4.79 -23.17
C GLU A 382 15.93 3.51 -22.49
N GLN A 383 16.81 2.58 -22.12
CA GLN A 383 16.44 1.38 -21.36
C GLN A 383 16.04 1.72 -19.93
N ALA A 384 16.78 2.61 -19.27
CA ALA A 384 16.44 3.09 -17.93
C ALA A 384 15.06 3.77 -17.92
N ALA A 385 14.80 4.68 -18.89
CA ALA A 385 13.49 5.31 -19.03
C ALA A 385 12.38 4.27 -19.20
N THR A 386 12.60 3.25 -20.03
CA THR A 386 11.61 2.20 -20.31
C THR A 386 11.30 1.38 -19.05
N ILE A 387 12.31 0.97 -18.29
CA ILE A 387 12.13 0.20 -17.05
C ILE A 387 11.34 1.02 -16.02
N MET A 388 11.71 2.29 -15.81
CA MET A 388 11.05 3.14 -14.82
C MET A 388 9.58 3.43 -15.17
N ILE A 389 9.28 3.78 -16.42
CA ILE A 389 7.90 4.10 -16.83
C ILE A 389 7.00 2.86 -16.74
N ARG A 390 7.52 1.68 -17.07
CA ARG A 390 6.82 0.40 -16.85
C ARG A 390 6.61 0.12 -15.36
N ALA A 391 7.62 0.37 -14.54
CA ALA A 391 7.52 0.19 -13.10
C ALA A 391 6.43 1.09 -12.48
N LEU A 392 6.25 2.30 -12.99
CA LEU A 392 5.17 3.22 -12.60
C LEU A 392 3.80 2.81 -13.18
N GLY A 393 3.74 1.90 -14.17
CA GLY A 393 2.51 1.57 -14.88
C GLY A 393 1.98 2.71 -15.76
N LEU A 394 2.85 3.59 -16.23
CA LEU A 394 2.51 4.77 -17.04
C LEU A 394 2.75 4.54 -18.56
N GLU A 395 3.12 3.34 -18.98
CA GLU A 395 3.27 2.96 -20.38
C GLU A 395 1.88 3.00 -21.06
N GLY A 396 1.70 3.81 -22.07
CA GLY A 396 0.41 3.95 -22.78
C GLY A 396 -0.33 5.26 -22.54
N ARG A 397 0.14 6.13 -21.65
CA ARG A 397 -0.43 7.48 -21.42
C ARG A 397 -0.01 8.53 -22.43
N VAL A 398 0.89 8.19 -23.35
CA VAL A 398 1.51 9.17 -24.23
C VAL A 398 0.54 9.71 -25.26
N GLN A 399 0.10 10.96 -25.08
CA GLN A 399 -0.69 11.70 -26.06
C GLN A 399 0.12 12.78 -26.81
N ASP A 400 1.30 13.16 -26.29
CA ASP A 400 2.06 14.28 -26.84
C ASP A 400 3.45 13.86 -27.37
N SER A 401 3.48 13.48 -28.65
CA SER A 401 4.73 13.19 -29.36
C SER A 401 5.60 14.45 -29.59
N GLN A 402 5.06 15.65 -29.39
CA GLN A 402 5.79 16.91 -29.61
C GLN A 402 6.90 17.10 -28.57
N LEU A 403 6.79 16.49 -27.39
CA LEU A 403 7.84 16.56 -26.37
C LEU A 403 9.20 16.02 -26.84
N LEU A 404 9.22 15.11 -27.82
CA LEU A 404 10.48 14.65 -28.42
C LEU A 404 11.13 15.69 -29.32
N SER A 405 10.39 16.67 -29.86
CA SER A 405 10.92 17.68 -30.76
C SER A 405 12.01 18.55 -30.16
N LYS A 406 12.02 18.64 -28.79
CA LYS A 406 13.08 19.34 -28.05
C LYS A 406 14.45 18.64 -28.10
N TYR A 407 14.49 17.36 -28.51
CA TYR A 407 15.74 16.60 -28.59
C TYR A 407 16.23 16.53 -30.04
N SER A 408 17.44 17.05 -30.29
CA SER A 408 18.05 17.03 -31.62
C SER A 408 18.37 15.62 -32.14
N ASP A 409 18.54 14.67 -31.22
CA ASP A 409 18.86 13.26 -31.46
C ASP A 409 17.65 12.32 -31.36
N ARG A 410 16.42 12.86 -31.40
CA ARG A 410 15.18 12.08 -31.26
C ARG A 410 15.05 10.88 -32.20
N ASN A 411 15.67 10.97 -33.39
CA ASN A 411 15.66 9.89 -34.39
C ASN A 411 16.51 8.68 -33.98
N GLN A 412 17.38 8.82 -32.96
CA GLN A 412 18.18 7.73 -32.40
C GLN A 412 17.44 6.95 -31.31
N ILE A 413 16.29 7.47 -30.84
CA ILE A 413 15.46 6.78 -29.84
C ILE A 413 14.80 5.58 -30.50
N SER A 414 15.01 4.38 -29.93
CA SER A 414 14.36 3.15 -30.42
C SER A 414 12.84 3.25 -30.31
N ASP A 415 12.11 2.66 -31.25
CA ASP A 415 10.64 2.70 -31.27
C ASP A 415 10.01 2.22 -29.97
N TYR A 416 10.55 1.16 -29.37
CA TYR A 416 10.06 0.62 -28.09
C TYR A 416 10.21 1.60 -26.92
N ALA A 417 11.13 2.54 -27.00
CA ALA A 417 11.46 3.47 -25.91
C ALA A 417 10.82 4.85 -26.07
N LYS A 418 10.29 5.20 -27.27
CA LYS A 418 9.76 6.55 -27.56
C LYS A 418 8.73 6.98 -26.53
N ALA A 419 7.73 6.13 -26.26
CA ALA A 419 6.69 6.41 -25.28
C ALA A 419 7.27 6.65 -23.88
N ALA A 420 8.19 5.79 -23.45
CA ALA A 420 8.82 5.91 -22.16
C ALA A 420 9.71 7.15 -22.01
N VAL A 421 10.45 7.53 -23.05
CA VAL A 421 11.26 8.75 -23.07
C VAL A 421 10.39 10.00 -22.98
N ILE A 422 9.27 10.05 -23.71
CA ILE A 422 8.30 11.14 -23.64
C ILE A 422 7.80 11.28 -22.18
N GLU A 423 7.31 10.19 -21.61
CA GLU A 423 6.71 10.20 -20.29
C GLU A 423 7.75 10.50 -19.19
N ALA A 424 8.95 9.88 -19.24
CA ALA A 424 10.04 10.17 -18.30
C ALA A 424 10.46 11.63 -18.35
N THR A 425 10.39 12.25 -19.55
CA THR A 425 10.66 13.68 -19.74
C THR A 425 9.55 14.54 -19.17
N ARG A 426 8.27 14.19 -19.42
CA ARG A 426 7.10 14.92 -18.96
C ARG A 426 7.04 15.00 -17.44
N ILE A 427 7.29 13.89 -16.77
CA ILE A 427 7.25 13.80 -15.30
C ILE A 427 8.58 14.18 -14.63
N GLY A 428 9.59 14.61 -15.40
CA GLY A 428 10.84 15.13 -14.86
C GLY A 428 11.85 14.08 -14.37
N LEU A 429 11.61 12.79 -14.60
CA LEU A 429 12.55 11.73 -14.20
C LEU A 429 13.85 11.78 -14.97
N MET A 430 13.79 12.01 -16.28
CA MET A 430 14.95 12.12 -17.13
C MET A 430 14.83 13.34 -18.06
N GLN A 431 15.95 14.01 -18.26
CA GLN A 431 16.06 15.19 -19.12
C GLN A 431 17.23 15.03 -20.09
N GLY A 432 17.24 15.83 -21.14
CA GLY A 432 18.38 15.95 -22.05
C GLY A 432 19.55 16.71 -21.42
N ASN A 433 20.68 16.66 -22.12
CA ASN A 433 21.87 17.46 -21.78
C ASN A 433 21.72 18.93 -22.23
N THR A 434 22.71 19.75 -21.88
CA THR A 434 22.76 21.18 -22.23
C THR A 434 22.80 21.45 -23.75
N ASN A 435 23.15 20.45 -24.56
CA ASN A 435 23.19 20.54 -26.03
C ASN A 435 21.84 20.15 -26.66
N GLY A 436 20.79 19.98 -25.89
CA GLY A 436 19.47 19.60 -26.39
C GLY A 436 19.40 18.17 -26.93
N GLN A 437 20.21 17.26 -26.39
CA GLN A 437 20.22 15.85 -26.75
C GLN A 437 19.73 14.99 -25.58
N PHE A 438 18.92 13.99 -25.84
CA PHE A 438 18.53 12.98 -24.86
C PHE A 438 19.65 11.96 -24.62
N ASN A 439 20.47 11.70 -25.65
CA ASN A 439 21.51 10.68 -25.69
C ASN A 439 20.98 9.26 -25.39
N PRO A 440 20.02 8.73 -26.19
CA PRO A 440 19.28 7.51 -25.86
C PRO A 440 20.20 6.27 -25.74
N LYS A 441 21.26 6.20 -26.52
CA LYS A 441 22.24 5.09 -26.55
C LYS A 441 23.38 5.30 -25.56
N GLY A 442 23.47 6.46 -24.92
CA GLY A 442 24.46 6.74 -23.88
C GLY A 442 24.32 5.78 -22.71
N LYS A 443 25.44 5.25 -22.25
CA LYS A 443 25.50 4.39 -21.06
C LYS A 443 25.45 5.26 -19.82
N LEU A 444 24.69 4.82 -18.82
CA LEU A 444 24.63 5.48 -17.51
C LEU A 444 25.77 5.00 -16.62
N SER A 445 26.42 5.94 -15.94
CA SER A 445 27.27 5.60 -14.80
C SER A 445 26.42 5.20 -13.60
N ARG A 446 26.99 4.53 -12.61
CA ARG A 446 26.32 4.17 -11.35
C ARG A 446 25.84 5.42 -10.61
N ALA A 447 26.64 6.50 -10.62
CA ALA A 447 26.25 7.79 -10.05
C ALA A 447 25.03 8.41 -10.75
N GLU A 448 25.02 8.45 -12.08
CA GLU A 448 23.87 8.96 -12.84
C GLU A 448 22.63 8.10 -12.61
N ALA A 449 22.79 6.79 -12.52
CA ALA A 449 21.68 5.88 -12.19
C ALA A 449 21.14 6.13 -10.78
N ALA A 450 22.01 6.40 -9.78
CA ALA A 450 21.59 6.75 -8.43
C ALA A 450 20.71 8.01 -8.40
N ILE A 451 21.11 9.07 -9.10
CA ILE A 451 20.30 10.29 -9.22
C ILE A 451 18.91 9.99 -9.83
N ILE A 452 18.90 9.18 -10.89
CA ILE A 452 17.65 8.82 -11.57
C ILE A 452 16.73 8.00 -10.67
N VAL A 453 17.29 7.01 -9.94
CA VAL A 453 16.52 6.20 -8.98
C VAL A 453 16.03 7.06 -7.80
N SER A 454 16.82 8.01 -7.32
CA SER A 454 16.40 8.95 -6.28
C SER A 454 15.21 9.81 -6.74
N ARG A 455 15.25 10.36 -7.95
CA ARG A 455 14.11 11.10 -8.55
C ARG A 455 12.87 10.21 -8.73
N PHE A 456 13.09 8.95 -9.10
CA PHE A 456 12.01 7.97 -9.20
C PHE A 456 11.33 7.73 -7.84
N LEU A 457 12.09 7.62 -6.74
CA LEU A 457 11.55 7.53 -5.39
C LEU A 457 10.77 8.78 -4.99
N ASP A 458 11.29 9.96 -5.30
CA ASP A 458 10.62 11.23 -5.00
C ASP A 458 9.30 11.35 -5.76
N TYR A 459 9.25 10.88 -7.01
CA TYR A 459 8.00 10.81 -7.79
C TYR A 459 7.00 9.83 -7.19
N LEU A 460 7.43 8.63 -6.78
CA LEU A 460 6.59 7.65 -6.10
C LEU A 460 5.95 8.19 -4.82
N ASN A 461 6.72 8.95 -4.05
CA ASN A 461 6.27 9.48 -2.77
C ASN A 461 5.25 10.62 -2.93
N ARG A 462 5.50 11.55 -3.88
CA ARG A 462 4.75 12.81 -3.96
C ARG A 462 3.69 12.85 -5.04
N ASP A 463 4.01 12.35 -6.23
CA ASP A 463 3.31 12.73 -7.44
C ASP A 463 2.48 11.60 -8.07
N LEU A 464 2.83 10.33 -7.80
CA LEU A 464 2.16 9.19 -8.44
C LEU A 464 0.65 9.16 -8.14
N LYS A 465 0.26 9.45 -6.91
CA LYS A 465 -1.16 9.50 -6.50
C LYS A 465 -1.98 10.50 -7.30
N ASN A 466 -1.41 11.68 -7.60
CA ASN A 466 -2.11 12.76 -8.31
C ASN A 466 -2.38 12.37 -9.77
N ASN A 467 -1.39 11.76 -10.43
CA ASN A 467 -1.54 11.29 -11.80
C ASN A 467 -2.57 10.16 -11.94
N TYR A 468 -2.91 9.48 -10.86
CA TYR A 468 -3.87 8.39 -10.89
C TYR A 468 -5.30 8.85 -10.65
N GLN A 469 -5.52 9.86 -9.84
CA GLN A 469 -6.84 10.47 -9.68
C GLN A 469 -7.41 10.90 -11.04
N ASP A 470 -6.55 11.42 -11.92
CA ASP A 470 -6.93 11.81 -13.29
C ASP A 470 -7.34 10.62 -14.18
N ILE A 471 -6.97 9.37 -13.84
CA ILE A 471 -7.36 8.19 -14.63
C ILE A 471 -8.69 7.59 -14.15
N LEU A 472 -8.99 7.65 -12.85
CA LEU A 472 -10.19 7.04 -12.29
C LEU A 472 -11.45 7.88 -12.53
N PHE A 473 -11.31 9.17 -12.82
CA PHE A 473 -12.42 10.13 -12.94
C PHE A 473 -12.68 10.59 -14.38
N TYR A 474 -11.99 10.00 -15.35
CA TYR A 474 -12.22 10.20 -16.79
C TYR A 474 -12.29 8.81 -17.44
#